data_5a24f7f30edd4e6f1f963267010971de
#
_entry.id   5a24f7f30edd4e6f1f963267010971de
#
_cell.length_a   1.000
_cell.length_b   1.000
_cell.length_c   1.000
_cell.angle_alpha   90.00
_cell.angle_beta   90.00
_cell.angle_gamma   90.00
#
_symmetry.space_group_name_H-M   'P 1'
#
loop_
_entity.id
_entity.type
_entity.pdbx_description
1 polymer ?
#
loop_
_entity_poly.entity_id
_entity_poly.type
_entity_poly.pdbx_seq_one_letter_code
_entity_poly.pdbx_strand_id
1 'polypeptide(L)'
;MTEPHPGRASDTPNGTQGYGETADMLVKQYESRSFADVHRGILPLLPAAPAHALDIGAGTGRDAAALAVLGHTVLAVEPTPEMRAHGQRLHPSPAIEWLDDSLPELARVRARGQSFDLVMMTAVWMHLDEAERLRVMACVAELIAPGGLMTLSLRHGPVPTGRRMFDVGPAETRALAGRHGLATVYEKERPSVFNADGVWWDVLAFRAQGAGV
;
A
#
# COMPACT_ATOMS: atom_id res chain seq x y z
N MET A 1 -5.51 -9.78 -47.87
CA MET A 1 -4.34 -9.87 -46.98
C MET A 1 -4.55 -8.80 -45.93
N THR A 2 -5.08 -9.20 -44.78
CA THR A 2 -5.30 -8.33 -43.61
C THR A 2 -4.07 -8.44 -42.73
N GLU A 3 -3.36 -7.34 -42.57
CA GLU A 3 -2.20 -7.25 -41.67
C GLU A 3 -2.66 -7.50 -40.22
N PRO A 4 -1.90 -8.25 -39.41
CA PRO A 4 -2.21 -8.39 -37.99
C PRO A 4 -1.94 -7.09 -37.27
N HIS A 5 -2.94 -6.59 -36.54
CA HIS A 5 -2.81 -5.48 -35.61
C HIS A 5 -1.72 -5.82 -34.59
N PRO A 6 -0.80 -4.89 -34.25
CA PRO A 6 0.16 -5.08 -33.18
C PRO A 6 -0.62 -5.21 -31.86
N GLY A 7 -0.39 -6.33 -31.16
CA GLY A 7 -1.03 -6.63 -29.89
C GLY A 7 -0.91 -5.46 -28.91
N ARG A 8 -2.04 -5.08 -28.30
CA ARG A 8 -2.06 -4.21 -27.11
C ARG A 8 -1.07 -4.79 -26.10
N ALA A 9 -0.05 -4.04 -25.74
CA ALA A 9 0.70 -4.30 -24.54
C ALA A 9 -0.32 -4.42 -23.39
N SER A 10 -0.17 -5.41 -22.52
CA SER A 10 -1.09 -5.64 -21.42
C SER A 10 -1.19 -4.36 -20.57
N ASP A 11 -2.38 -3.76 -20.48
CA ASP A 11 -2.69 -2.58 -19.65
C ASP A 11 -2.59 -2.88 -18.14
N THR A 12 -1.96 -4.00 -17.78
CA THR A 12 -1.78 -4.41 -16.38
C THR A 12 -0.66 -3.60 -15.74
N PRO A 13 -0.95 -2.82 -14.69
CA PRO A 13 0.07 -2.02 -14.02
C PRO A 13 1.21 -2.87 -13.49
N ASN A 14 2.43 -2.33 -13.53
CA ASN A 14 3.59 -3.00 -12.96
C ASN A 14 3.36 -3.35 -11.48
N GLY A 15 3.78 -4.57 -11.09
CA GLY A 15 3.64 -5.04 -9.71
C GLY A 15 2.32 -5.75 -9.40
N THR A 16 1.33 -5.75 -10.32
CA THR A 16 0.04 -6.44 -10.11
C THR A 16 -0.04 -7.81 -10.77
N GLN A 17 1.06 -8.26 -11.40
CA GLN A 17 1.12 -9.54 -12.11
C GLN A 17 0.72 -10.72 -11.20
N GLY A 18 -0.19 -11.57 -11.68
CA GLY A 18 -0.67 -12.77 -11.01
C GLY A 18 -1.66 -12.52 -9.86
N TYR A 19 -2.02 -11.27 -9.52
CA TYR A 19 -2.97 -11.00 -8.45
C TYR A 19 -4.41 -11.33 -8.86
N GLY A 20 -4.86 -10.95 -10.05
CA GLY A 20 -6.19 -11.25 -10.55
C GLY A 20 -6.47 -12.74 -10.63
N GLU A 21 -5.54 -13.50 -11.23
CA GLU A 21 -5.64 -14.96 -11.42
C GLU A 21 -5.72 -15.74 -10.11
N THR A 22 -5.15 -15.18 -9.03
CA THR A 22 -5.09 -15.82 -7.70
C THR A 22 -5.96 -15.12 -6.65
N ALA A 23 -6.81 -14.19 -7.05
CA ALA A 23 -7.58 -13.34 -6.15
C ALA A 23 -8.39 -14.14 -5.11
N ASP A 24 -9.14 -15.16 -5.53
CA ASP A 24 -9.95 -15.99 -4.62
C ASP A 24 -9.13 -16.70 -3.52
N MET A 25 -7.92 -17.12 -3.86
CA MET A 25 -7.00 -17.74 -2.89
C MET A 25 -6.42 -16.68 -1.95
N LEU A 26 -5.99 -15.54 -2.49
CA LEU A 26 -5.41 -14.44 -1.72
C LEU A 26 -6.41 -13.83 -0.75
N VAL A 27 -7.67 -13.70 -1.14
CA VAL A 27 -8.74 -13.23 -0.27
C VAL A 27 -8.82 -14.08 1.00
N LYS A 28 -8.88 -15.41 0.87
CA LYS A 28 -8.94 -16.33 2.02
C LYS A 28 -7.71 -16.17 2.91
N GLN A 29 -6.54 -16.01 2.31
CA GLN A 29 -5.30 -15.84 3.04
C GLN A 29 -5.28 -14.49 3.79
N TYR A 30 -5.57 -13.38 3.11
CA TYR A 30 -5.46 -12.04 3.69
C TYR A 30 -6.50 -11.79 4.77
N GLU A 31 -7.73 -12.26 4.57
CA GLU A 31 -8.80 -12.14 5.55
C GLU A 31 -8.62 -13.08 6.76
N SER A 32 -7.71 -14.06 6.70
CA SER A 32 -7.40 -14.94 7.82
C SER A 32 -6.62 -14.25 8.96
N ARG A 33 -6.17 -13.03 8.77
CA ARG A 33 -5.42 -12.23 9.75
C ARG A 33 -6.08 -10.88 9.95
N SER A 34 -6.25 -10.51 11.21
CA SER A 34 -6.81 -9.20 11.52
C SER A 34 -5.82 -8.06 11.20
N PHE A 35 -6.34 -6.86 11.01
CA PHE A 35 -5.55 -5.62 10.93
C PHE A 35 -4.60 -5.48 12.14
N ALA A 36 -5.11 -5.75 13.33
CA ALA A 36 -4.33 -5.65 14.57
C ALA A 36 -3.15 -6.64 14.61
N ASP A 37 -3.31 -7.85 14.06
CA ASP A 37 -2.21 -8.82 13.98
C ASP A 37 -1.11 -8.36 13.04
N VAL A 38 -1.50 -7.82 11.89
CA VAL A 38 -0.57 -7.36 10.85
C VAL A 38 0.15 -6.08 11.27
N HIS A 39 -0.56 -5.17 11.94
CA HIS A 39 -0.08 -3.82 12.23
C HIS A 39 0.21 -3.54 13.71
N ARG A 40 0.32 -4.57 14.54
CA ARG A 40 0.49 -4.46 16.00
C ARG A 40 1.49 -3.39 16.44
N GLY A 41 2.62 -3.29 15.75
CA GLY A 41 3.69 -2.37 16.13
C GLY A 41 3.40 -0.90 15.83
N ILE A 42 2.54 -0.63 14.85
CA ILE A 42 2.22 0.75 14.44
C ILE A 42 0.86 1.25 14.96
N LEU A 43 0.05 0.37 15.57
CA LEU A 43 -1.25 0.77 16.13
C LEU A 43 -1.18 2.01 17.03
N PRO A 44 -0.18 2.15 17.94
CA PRO A 44 -0.07 3.32 18.79
C PRO A 44 0.32 4.62 18.06
N LEU A 45 0.73 4.52 16.81
CA LEU A 45 1.16 5.66 15.99
C LEU A 45 0.05 6.20 15.09
N LEU A 46 -1.03 5.43 14.91
CA LEU A 46 -2.15 5.82 14.06
C LEU A 46 -2.76 7.14 14.55
N PRO A 47 -3.22 8.01 13.64
CA PRO A 47 -3.87 9.24 14.04
C PRO A 47 -5.15 8.94 14.83
N ALA A 48 -5.53 9.86 15.71
CA ALA A 48 -6.84 9.82 16.35
C ALA A 48 -7.96 10.04 15.31
N ALA A 49 -9.09 9.36 15.46
CA ALA A 49 -10.25 9.57 14.59
C ALA A 49 -11.00 10.87 14.96
N PRO A 50 -11.68 11.50 13.98
CA PRO A 50 -11.66 11.17 12.54
C PRO A 50 -10.37 11.63 11.85
N ALA A 51 -9.93 10.88 10.84
CA ALA A 51 -8.81 11.24 9.98
C ALA A 51 -9.06 10.74 8.56
N HIS A 52 -8.39 11.35 7.59
CA HIS A 52 -8.42 10.92 6.20
C HIS A 52 -7.26 9.95 5.93
N ALA A 53 -7.58 8.74 5.55
CA ALA A 53 -6.60 7.69 5.25
C ALA A 53 -6.58 7.36 3.75
N LEU A 54 -5.39 7.10 3.22
CA LEU A 54 -5.15 6.57 1.90
C LEU A 54 -4.52 5.19 2.05
N ASP A 55 -5.18 4.15 1.54
CA ASP A 55 -4.67 2.78 1.52
C ASP A 55 -4.29 2.42 0.08
N ILE A 56 -2.98 2.40 -0.22
CA ILE A 56 -2.44 2.16 -1.56
C ILE A 56 -2.13 0.67 -1.71
N GLY A 57 -2.73 0.04 -2.72
CA GLY A 57 -2.70 -1.41 -2.90
C GLY A 57 -3.57 -2.10 -1.86
N ALA A 58 -4.80 -1.59 -1.70
CA ALA A 58 -5.73 -2.00 -0.64
C ALA A 58 -6.12 -3.49 -0.68
N GLY A 59 -5.92 -4.16 -1.82
CA GLY A 59 -6.16 -5.58 -1.98
C GLY A 59 -7.60 -5.97 -1.65
N THR A 60 -7.78 -6.77 -0.60
CA THR A 60 -9.10 -7.20 -0.12
C THR A 60 -9.83 -6.13 0.68
N GLY A 61 -9.17 -5.02 1.05
CA GLY A 61 -9.75 -3.96 1.87
C GLY A 61 -9.76 -4.21 3.36
N ARG A 62 -9.08 -5.24 3.86
CA ARG A 62 -8.97 -5.53 5.30
C ARG A 62 -8.50 -4.30 6.08
N ASP A 63 -7.46 -3.62 5.59
CA ASP A 63 -6.87 -2.48 6.29
C ASP A 63 -7.82 -1.27 6.20
N ALA A 64 -8.38 -1.01 5.02
CA ALA A 64 -9.40 0.04 4.82
C ALA A 64 -10.64 -0.17 5.71
N ALA A 65 -11.11 -1.41 5.83
CA ALA A 65 -12.27 -1.76 6.67
C ALA A 65 -11.97 -1.51 8.16
N ALA A 66 -10.80 -1.91 8.62
CA ALA A 66 -10.41 -1.69 10.02
C ALA A 66 -10.29 -0.19 10.34
N LEU A 67 -9.72 0.61 9.44
CA LEU A 67 -9.64 2.05 9.59
C LEU A 67 -11.04 2.70 9.61
N ALA A 68 -11.95 2.24 8.76
CA ALA A 68 -13.34 2.71 8.75
C ALA A 68 -14.06 2.40 10.07
N VAL A 69 -13.85 1.21 10.65
CA VAL A 69 -14.39 0.83 11.97
C VAL A 69 -13.80 1.70 13.08
N LEU A 70 -12.53 2.13 12.95
CA LEU A 70 -11.90 3.07 13.88
C LEU A 70 -12.42 4.50 13.74
N GLY A 71 -13.28 4.80 12.76
CA GLY A 71 -13.90 6.12 12.56
C GLY A 71 -13.19 7.02 11.55
N HIS A 72 -12.26 6.47 10.75
CA HIS A 72 -11.61 7.20 9.67
C HIS A 72 -12.42 7.15 8.37
N THR A 73 -12.22 8.12 7.48
CA THR A 73 -12.62 8.00 6.07
C THR A 73 -11.43 7.49 5.25
N VAL A 74 -11.68 6.54 4.36
CA VAL A 74 -10.61 5.82 3.66
C VAL A 74 -10.81 5.92 2.15
N LEU A 75 -9.77 6.36 1.45
CA LEU A 75 -9.63 6.16 0.01
C LEU A 75 -8.80 4.88 -0.22
N ALA A 76 -9.46 3.82 -0.67
CA ALA A 76 -8.85 2.53 -0.95
C ALA A 76 -8.49 2.44 -2.44
N VAL A 77 -7.20 2.44 -2.74
CA VAL A 77 -6.66 2.37 -4.11
C VAL A 77 -6.23 0.95 -4.41
N GLU A 78 -6.87 0.31 -5.40
CA GLU A 78 -6.53 -1.04 -5.83
C GLU A 78 -6.68 -1.16 -7.36
N PRO A 79 -5.57 -1.36 -8.09
CA PRO A 79 -5.61 -1.46 -9.55
C PRO A 79 -6.19 -2.78 -10.06
N THR A 80 -6.07 -3.88 -9.29
CA THR A 80 -6.54 -5.21 -9.70
C THR A 80 -8.06 -5.29 -9.57
N PRO A 81 -8.82 -5.38 -10.67
CA PRO A 81 -10.29 -5.32 -10.61
C PRO A 81 -10.91 -6.46 -9.79
N GLU A 82 -10.33 -7.66 -9.83
CA GLU A 82 -10.80 -8.81 -9.07
C GLU A 82 -10.63 -8.58 -7.55
N MET A 83 -9.46 -8.08 -7.13
CA MET A 83 -9.20 -7.76 -5.73
C MET A 83 -10.14 -6.64 -5.24
N ARG A 84 -10.29 -5.57 -6.03
CA ARG A 84 -11.19 -4.45 -5.73
C ARG A 84 -12.65 -4.92 -5.61
N ALA A 85 -13.11 -5.78 -6.52
CA ALA A 85 -14.47 -6.33 -6.46
C ALA A 85 -14.69 -7.20 -5.21
N HIS A 86 -13.69 -7.98 -4.80
CA HIS A 86 -13.74 -8.72 -3.53
C HIS A 86 -13.82 -7.77 -2.34
N GLY A 87 -12.99 -6.74 -2.30
CA GLY A 87 -12.96 -5.77 -1.22
C GLY A 87 -14.30 -5.06 -1.04
N GLN A 88 -14.88 -4.56 -2.12
CA GLN A 88 -16.19 -3.90 -2.12
C GLN A 88 -17.31 -4.81 -1.59
N ARG A 89 -17.24 -6.10 -1.92
CA ARG A 89 -18.25 -7.07 -1.46
C ARG A 89 -18.06 -7.48 0.00
N LEU A 90 -16.81 -7.64 0.44
CA LEU A 90 -16.49 -8.10 1.79
C LEU A 90 -16.64 -7.00 2.83
N HIS A 91 -16.33 -5.78 2.45
CA HIS A 91 -16.25 -4.64 3.35
C HIS A 91 -17.11 -3.45 2.87
N PRO A 92 -18.44 -3.65 2.70
CA PRO A 92 -19.32 -2.56 2.32
C PRO A 92 -19.38 -1.52 3.45
N SER A 93 -18.91 -0.31 3.18
CA SER A 93 -18.94 0.78 4.15
C SER A 93 -18.99 2.12 3.42
N PRO A 94 -19.85 3.07 3.84
CA PRO A 94 -19.87 4.41 3.27
C PRO A 94 -18.61 5.23 3.61
N ALA A 95 -17.82 4.78 4.57
CA ALA A 95 -16.54 5.40 4.93
C ALA A 95 -15.38 4.95 4.04
N ILE A 96 -15.59 3.99 3.14
CA ILE A 96 -14.56 3.50 2.21
C ILE A 96 -14.96 3.87 0.78
N GLU A 97 -14.15 4.72 0.17
CA GLU A 97 -14.23 4.98 -1.27
C GLU A 97 -13.17 4.13 -2.00
N TRP A 98 -13.60 3.37 -2.99
CA TRP A 98 -12.71 2.56 -3.82
C TRP A 98 -12.34 3.27 -5.10
N LEU A 99 -11.05 3.29 -5.42
CA LEU A 99 -10.52 3.93 -6.61
C LEU A 99 -9.64 2.97 -7.41
N ASP A 100 -9.91 2.92 -8.72
CA ASP A 100 -9.06 2.28 -9.71
C ASP A 100 -7.93 3.23 -10.07
N ASP A 101 -6.79 3.11 -9.41
CA ASP A 101 -5.59 3.89 -9.68
C ASP A 101 -4.36 3.05 -9.32
N SER A 102 -3.19 3.44 -9.78
CA SER A 102 -1.97 2.66 -9.59
C SER A 102 -0.72 3.51 -9.38
N LEU A 103 0.25 2.94 -8.68
CA LEU A 103 1.62 3.41 -8.65
C LEU A 103 2.27 3.22 -10.05
N PRO A 104 3.25 4.05 -10.37
CA PRO A 104 3.88 5.08 -9.54
C PRO A 104 3.19 6.45 -9.56
N GLU A 105 2.26 6.70 -10.45
CA GLU A 105 1.75 8.05 -10.71
C GLU A 105 0.59 8.48 -9.79
N LEU A 106 -0.28 7.56 -9.36
CA LEU A 106 -1.50 7.86 -8.60
C LEU A 106 -2.28 9.04 -9.21
N ALA A 107 -2.47 9.01 -10.53
CA ALA A 107 -2.95 10.16 -11.29
C ALA A 107 -4.34 10.63 -10.84
N ARG A 108 -5.24 9.67 -10.52
CA ARG A 108 -6.60 9.98 -10.06
C ARG A 108 -6.62 10.46 -8.61
N VAL A 109 -5.77 9.89 -7.75
CA VAL A 109 -5.60 10.37 -6.37
C VAL A 109 -5.10 11.80 -6.37
N ARG A 110 -4.03 12.08 -7.11
CA ARG A 110 -3.42 13.41 -7.21
C ARG A 110 -4.38 14.46 -7.79
N ALA A 111 -5.18 14.07 -8.76
CA ALA A 111 -6.17 14.97 -9.39
C ALA A 111 -7.25 15.47 -8.38
N ARG A 112 -7.39 14.84 -7.22
CA ARG A 112 -8.31 15.27 -6.16
C ARG A 112 -7.81 16.48 -5.38
N GLY A 113 -6.50 16.75 -5.39
CA GLY A 113 -5.89 17.82 -4.61
C GLY A 113 -6.07 17.67 -3.10
N GLN A 114 -6.28 16.43 -2.62
CA GLN A 114 -6.44 16.10 -1.21
C GLN A 114 -5.12 15.66 -0.60
N SER A 115 -4.93 15.95 0.69
CA SER A 115 -3.87 15.37 1.51
C SER A 115 -4.48 14.43 2.57
N PHE A 116 -3.65 13.53 3.08
CA PHE A 116 -4.06 12.45 3.98
C PHE A 116 -3.28 12.49 5.29
N ASP A 117 -3.98 12.28 6.40
CA ASP A 117 -3.38 12.18 7.73
C ASP A 117 -2.65 10.84 7.92
N LEU A 118 -3.07 9.82 7.16
CA LEU A 118 -2.47 8.48 7.15
C LEU A 118 -2.36 7.97 5.71
N VAL A 119 -1.16 7.53 5.33
CA VAL A 119 -0.93 6.79 4.08
C VAL A 119 -0.38 5.41 4.41
N MET A 120 -1.03 4.37 3.93
CA MET A 120 -0.60 2.98 4.12
C MET A 120 -0.21 2.33 2.80
N MET A 121 0.91 1.59 2.80
CA MET A 121 1.38 0.77 1.69
C MET A 121 1.76 -0.63 2.22
N THR A 122 0.75 -1.40 2.58
CA THR A 122 0.95 -2.75 3.16
C THR A 122 1.29 -3.75 2.07
N ALA A 123 2.49 -4.32 2.11
CA ALA A 123 2.95 -5.31 1.13
C ALA A 123 2.95 -4.81 -0.33
N VAL A 124 3.31 -3.56 -0.54
CA VAL A 124 3.33 -2.91 -1.88
C VAL A 124 4.75 -2.58 -2.34
N TRP A 125 5.59 -2.05 -1.44
CA TRP A 125 6.85 -1.42 -1.77
C TRP A 125 7.83 -2.32 -2.54
N MET A 126 7.88 -3.60 -2.21
CA MET A 126 8.75 -4.59 -2.87
C MET A 126 8.38 -4.88 -4.33
N HIS A 127 7.21 -4.46 -4.80
CA HIS A 127 6.81 -4.63 -6.20
C HIS A 127 7.38 -3.54 -7.13
N LEU A 128 7.98 -2.52 -6.55
CA LEU A 128 8.54 -1.38 -7.27
C LEU A 128 10.04 -1.57 -7.49
N ASP A 129 10.52 -1.31 -8.72
CA ASP A 129 11.95 -1.19 -8.96
C ASP A 129 12.51 0.13 -8.39
N GLU A 130 13.83 0.30 -8.45
CA GLU A 130 14.50 1.49 -7.90
C GLU A 130 13.97 2.79 -8.50
N ALA A 131 13.80 2.85 -9.81
CA ALA A 131 13.31 4.06 -10.49
C ALA A 131 11.84 4.35 -10.13
N GLU A 132 11.02 3.32 -9.98
CA GLU A 132 9.64 3.43 -9.53
C GLU A 132 9.59 3.91 -8.07
N ARG A 133 10.42 3.35 -7.17
CA ARG A 133 10.48 3.78 -5.77
C ARG A 133 10.84 5.24 -5.60
N LEU A 134 11.77 5.76 -6.42
CA LEU A 134 12.11 7.19 -6.43
C LEU A 134 10.90 8.07 -6.75
N ARG A 135 10.14 7.70 -7.80
CA ARG A 135 8.94 8.44 -8.22
C ARG A 135 7.81 8.32 -7.20
N VAL A 136 7.57 7.11 -6.71
CA VAL A 136 6.51 6.83 -5.74
C VAL A 136 6.74 7.58 -4.44
N MET A 137 7.97 7.59 -3.91
CA MET A 137 8.25 8.32 -2.66
C MET A 137 8.00 9.81 -2.81
N ALA A 138 8.41 10.41 -3.93
CA ALA A 138 8.13 11.81 -4.22
C ALA A 138 6.61 12.08 -4.29
N CYS A 139 5.90 11.25 -5.06
CA CYS A 139 4.45 11.36 -5.23
C CYS A 139 3.70 11.20 -3.89
N VAL A 140 4.03 10.18 -3.11
CA VAL A 140 3.35 9.89 -1.84
C VAL A 140 3.65 10.95 -0.79
N ALA A 141 4.88 11.46 -0.73
CA ALA A 141 5.24 12.53 0.20
C ALA A 141 4.40 13.81 0.00
N GLU A 142 4.03 14.13 -1.25
CA GLU A 142 3.14 15.26 -1.58
C GLU A 142 1.69 15.03 -1.11
N LEU A 143 1.28 13.78 -0.95
CA LEU A 143 -0.08 13.41 -0.53
C LEU A 143 -0.26 13.39 0.99
N ILE A 144 0.83 13.42 1.76
CA ILE A 144 0.77 13.36 3.22
C ILE A 144 0.54 14.76 3.78
N ALA A 145 -0.46 14.90 4.63
CA ALA A 145 -0.72 16.14 5.35
C ALA A 145 0.46 16.51 6.28
N PRO A 146 0.69 17.80 6.58
CA PRO A 146 1.67 18.20 7.56
C PRO A 146 1.47 17.47 8.91
N GLY A 147 2.51 16.80 9.43
CA GLY A 147 2.43 15.95 10.61
C GLY A 147 1.76 14.58 10.38
N GLY A 148 1.32 14.28 9.17
CA GLY A 148 0.71 13.00 8.80
C GLY A 148 1.68 11.83 8.88
N LEU A 149 1.14 10.63 8.92
CA LEU A 149 1.86 9.37 9.07
C LEU A 149 1.85 8.59 7.75
N MET A 150 2.99 8.10 7.31
CA MET A 150 3.11 7.08 6.28
C MET A 150 3.59 5.77 6.90
N THR A 151 2.97 4.65 6.53
CA THR A 151 3.44 3.32 6.93
C THR A 151 3.63 2.44 5.71
N LEU A 152 4.66 1.60 5.73
CA LEU A 152 4.89 0.61 4.70
C LEU A 152 5.54 -0.66 5.27
N SER A 153 5.46 -1.74 4.51
CA SER A 153 6.14 -2.98 4.85
C SER A 153 6.97 -3.51 3.69
N LEU A 154 8.17 -4.00 4.01
CA LEU A 154 9.12 -4.61 3.09
C LEU A 154 9.10 -6.12 3.31
N ARG A 155 8.87 -6.86 2.25
CA ARG A 155 8.89 -8.32 2.30
C ARG A 155 10.27 -8.84 1.90
N HIS A 156 10.79 -9.78 2.67
CA HIS A 156 12.03 -10.49 2.40
C HIS A 156 11.79 -12.00 2.25
N GLY A 157 12.76 -12.68 1.64
CA GLY A 157 12.72 -14.12 1.40
C GLY A 157 12.26 -14.51 0.00
N PRO A 158 11.98 -15.79 -0.25
CA PRO A 158 11.72 -16.29 -1.59
C PRO A 158 10.55 -15.58 -2.27
N VAL A 159 10.77 -15.18 -3.52
CA VAL A 159 9.72 -14.54 -4.34
C VAL A 159 8.74 -15.61 -4.84
N PRO A 160 7.44 -15.45 -4.62
CA PRO A 160 6.45 -16.38 -5.15
C PRO A 160 6.45 -16.39 -6.70
N THR A 161 6.25 -17.56 -7.28
CA THR A 161 6.20 -17.73 -8.74
C THR A 161 5.15 -16.79 -9.35
N GLY A 162 5.52 -16.14 -10.44
CA GLY A 162 4.63 -15.21 -11.17
C GLY A 162 4.51 -13.82 -10.54
N ARG A 163 5.28 -13.51 -9.49
CA ARG A 163 5.30 -12.19 -8.86
C ARG A 163 6.55 -11.41 -9.26
N ARG A 164 6.37 -10.13 -9.52
CA ARG A 164 7.48 -9.17 -9.66
C ARG A 164 7.77 -8.60 -8.28
N MET A 165 8.91 -8.94 -7.69
CA MET A 165 9.35 -8.43 -6.40
C MET A 165 10.85 -8.19 -6.40
N PHE A 166 11.27 -7.20 -5.64
CA PHE A 166 12.66 -6.80 -5.44
C PHE A 166 12.98 -6.89 -3.95
N ASP A 167 14.23 -7.25 -3.64
CA ASP A 167 14.73 -7.17 -2.27
C ASP A 167 15.11 -5.73 -1.96
N VAL A 168 14.44 -5.13 -0.99
CA VAL A 168 14.58 -3.71 -0.63
C VAL A 168 14.76 -3.61 0.87
N GLY A 169 15.92 -3.12 1.28
CA GLY A 169 16.24 -2.96 2.70
C GLY A 169 15.68 -1.67 3.30
N PRO A 170 15.51 -1.64 4.65
CA PRO A 170 15.00 -0.46 5.37
C PRO A 170 15.91 0.76 5.22
N ALA A 171 17.23 0.57 5.12
CA ALA A 171 18.18 1.68 5.00
C ALA A 171 17.96 2.52 3.73
N GLU A 172 17.73 1.87 2.58
CA GLU A 172 17.41 2.54 1.32
C GLU A 172 16.10 3.33 1.46
N THR A 173 15.08 2.68 1.99
CA THR A 173 13.75 3.28 2.15
C THR A 173 13.77 4.49 3.09
N ARG A 174 14.52 4.42 4.21
CA ARG A 174 14.71 5.57 5.12
C ARG A 174 15.44 6.73 4.46
N ALA A 175 16.52 6.42 3.75
CA ALA A 175 17.27 7.46 3.06
C ALA A 175 16.40 8.17 2.00
N LEU A 176 15.57 7.42 1.31
CA LEU A 176 14.66 7.97 0.31
C LEU A 176 13.55 8.81 0.97
N ALA A 177 12.89 8.32 2.02
CA ALA A 177 11.89 9.06 2.79
C ALA A 177 12.45 10.37 3.37
N GLY A 178 13.65 10.31 3.92
CA GLY A 178 14.34 11.48 4.47
C GLY A 178 14.59 12.61 3.47
N ARG A 179 14.84 12.28 2.20
CA ARG A 179 14.99 13.28 1.12
C ARG A 179 13.71 14.08 0.86
N HIS A 180 12.57 13.53 1.27
CA HIS A 180 11.24 14.14 1.10
C HIS A 180 10.66 14.65 2.44
N GLY A 181 11.48 14.88 3.45
CA GLY A 181 11.04 15.45 4.73
C GLY A 181 10.24 14.50 5.62
N LEU A 182 10.36 13.19 5.39
CA LEU A 182 9.68 12.15 6.15
C LEU A 182 10.66 11.57 7.20
N ALA A 183 10.43 11.86 8.47
CA ALA A 183 11.25 11.36 9.57
C ALA A 183 10.81 9.95 9.98
N THR A 184 11.74 9.02 10.12
CA THR A 184 11.46 7.67 10.62
C THR A 184 11.03 7.74 12.08
N VAL A 185 9.84 7.24 12.40
CA VAL A 185 9.29 7.16 13.77
C VAL A 185 9.13 5.73 14.25
N TYR A 186 9.21 4.75 13.35
CA TYR A 186 9.17 3.33 13.69
C TYR A 186 9.92 2.52 12.64
N GLU A 187 10.65 1.51 13.09
CA GLU A 187 11.27 0.48 12.27
C GLU A 187 11.39 -0.79 13.10
N LYS A 188 10.87 -1.89 12.59
CA LYS A 188 10.99 -3.19 13.25
C LYS A 188 10.87 -4.33 12.26
N GLU A 189 11.81 -5.27 12.35
CA GLU A 189 11.69 -6.57 11.72
C GLU A 189 10.70 -7.46 12.47
N ARG A 190 9.93 -8.27 11.73
CA ARG A 190 9.04 -9.29 12.26
C ARG A 190 8.94 -10.51 11.35
N PRO A 191 8.65 -11.70 11.89
CA PRO A 191 8.32 -12.86 11.07
C PRO A 191 7.01 -12.66 10.29
N SER A 192 6.80 -13.50 9.27
CA SER A 192 5.54 -13.53 8.55
C SER A 192 4.38 -13.92 9.47
N VAL A 193 3.30 -13.15 9.47
CA VAL A 193 2.07 -13.48 10.21
C VAL A 193 1.36 -14.71 9.63
N PHE A 194 1.73 -15.12 8.42
CA PHE A 194 1.21 -16.32 7.75
C PHE A 194 2.10 -17.55 7.98
N ASN A 195 3.12 -17.47 8.84
CA ASN A 195 4.09 -18.54 9.11
C ASN A 195 4.74 -19.11 7.84
N ALA A 196 4.99 -18.25 6.84
CA ALA A 196 5.65 -18.65 5.61
C ALA A 196 7.16 -18.85 5.88
N ASP A 197 7.67 -20.04 5.59
CA ASP A 197 9.06 -20.38 5.81
C ASP A 197 10.00 -19.46 5.04
N GLY A 198 11.04 -18.96 5.72
CA GLY A 198 12.04 -18.07 5.14
C GLY A 198 11.51 -16.69 4.72
N VAL A 199 10.32 -16.30 5.18
CA VAL A 199 9.72 -14.99 4.91
C VAL A 199 9.67 -14.17 6.19
N TRP A 200 10.25 -12.96 6.12
CA TRP A 200 10.16 -11.96 7.18
C TRP A 200 9.84 -10.58 6.59
N TRP A 201 9.58 -9.61 7.44
CA TRP A 201 9.13 -8.29 7.05
C TRP A 201 9.80 -7.21 7.88
N ASP A 202 10.22 -6.14 7.25
CA ASP A 202 10.45 -4.88 7.93
C ASP A 202 9.19 -4.03 7.85
N VAL A 203 8.79 -3.47 8.98
CA VAL A 203 7.68 -2.51 9.08
C VAL A 203 8.27 -1.16 9.43
N LEU A 204 8.00 -0.16 8.60
CA LEU A 204 8.47 1.21 8.79
C LEU A 204 7.29 2.17 8.91
N ALA A 205 7.46 3.18 9.74
CA ALA A 205 6.56 4.32 9.76
C ALA A 205 7.37 5.62 9.75
N PHE A 206 6.84 6.59 9.02
CA PHE A 206 7.43 7.89 8.81
C PHE A 206 6.42 8.99 9.14
N ARG A 207 6.89 10.09 9.68
CA ARG A 207 6.06 11.27 9.95
C ARG A 207 6.52 12.42 9.10
N ALA A 208 5.60 13.05 8.38
CA ALA A 208 5.86 14.27 7.66
C ALA A 208 6.18 15.39 8.66
N GLN A 209 7.14 16.26 8.32
CA GLN A 209 7.39 17.45 9.11
C GLN A 209 6.13 18.31 9.16
N GLY A 210 5.79 18.84 10.35
CA GLY A 210 4.73 19.82 10.51
C GLY A 210 5.06 21.08 9.69
N ALA A 211 4.04 21.80 9.25
CA ALA A 211 4.27 23.14 8.72
C ALA A 211 5.00 23.94 9.80
N GLY A 212 6.21 24.40 9.48
CA GLY A 212 6.97 25.23 10.43
C GLY A 212 6.13 26.44 10.83
N VAL A 213 6.02 26.66 12.14
CA VAL A 213 5.42 27.86 12.72
C VAL A 213 6.35 29.03 12.50
#